data_2d78f8dd2ed1ba40cf80fad9ac527fe8
#
_entry.id   2d78f8dd2ed1ba40cf80fad9ac527fe8
#
_cell.length_a   1.000
_cell.length_b   1.000
_cell.length_c   1.000
_cell.angle_alpha   90.00
_cell.angle_beta   90.00
_cell.angle_gamma   90.00
#
_symmetry.space_group_name_H-M   'P 1'
#
loop_
_entity.id
_entity.type
_entity.pdbx_description
1 polymer ?
#
loop_
_entity_poly.entity_id
_entity_poly.type
_entity_poly.pdbx_seq_one_letter_code
_entity_poly.pdbx_strand_id
1 'polypeptide(L)'
;MNIDLKFRFSSPTAEKFFNDSKRNQCWNSGYGAGKTYTACQKALALLCKFPGYRIAIGRYSSVELKITTMQTFFKVCPPELYSEEYGGHRVDSLGYCDLFNKSRVYWMHFDQYDESALRSLELNSALIDQAEEIPESVYLTLDSRVGRWDNVEIPPDLLKVNPNWPMNAFTGKPMAPAYHMILINPPDEGIFHWSWQRFHPDSPEHQEKYKNSHSYFQSASSENKALPPENLATMMTRDQEWVRRYVYGEFTRGAGAIHDISPESILETDPDSKSPFKVSQKFIEEIIKKGNLGRSLDHGATAPTCCLWWSAFKQYYINYREYYVPDKTISYHRANITKLSESEIYSSNVADPDIFKKHLEKYGGFWTVADEYRDQRLEAPTLLWNPADNNEFATRNRINELLRVDPDLVHPVTGEKGSPRLFFIKRSNYYPQGCVNVIKEISSQKKMLLDTINGKPVYSDERDKKVTDHAYDSARYYCASHLGPITEAPKKYKPNSFEAVRRRIKALKASEYFDAYGMPTR
;
A
#
# COMPACT_ATOMS: atom_id res chain seq x y z
N MET A 1 -30.99 -27.77 -25.98
CA MET A 1 -29.69 -27.46 -26.62
C MET A 1 -28.61 -28.24 -25.90
N ASN A 2 -27.82 -29.08 -26.59
CA ASN A 2 -26.78 -29.88 -25.98
C ASN A 2 -25.42 -29.33 -26.50
N ILE A 3 -24.79 -28.42 -25.74
CA ILE A 3 -23.46 -27.86 -26.09
C ILE A 3 -22.45 -28.44 -25.13
N ASP A 4 -21.48 -29.16 -25.67
CA ASP A 4 -20.34 -29.70 -24.89
C ASP A 4 -19.25 -28.62 -24.80
N LEU A 5 -19.18 -27.89 -23.68
CA LEU A 5 -18.17 -26.89 -23.40
C LEU A 5 -16.91 -27.54 -22.84
N LYS A 6 -15.81 -27.48 -23.58
CA LYS A 6 -14.49 -27.97 -23.14
C LYS A 6 -13.58 -26.80 -22.78
N PHE A 7 -13.28 -26.66 -21.50
CA PHE A 7 -12.34 -25.66 -21.01
C PHE A 7 -10.89 -26.22 -21.05
N ARG A 8 -9.97 -25.37 -21.51
CA ARG A 8 -8.54 -25.70 -21.57
C ARG A 8 -7.76 -24.65 -20.83
N PHE A 9 -6.83 -25.10 -19.99
CA PHE A 9 -6.00 -24.22 -19.17
C PHE A 9 -4.59 -24.12 -19.75
N SER A 10 -4.10 -22.90 -19.91
CA SER A 10 -2.78 -22.61 -20.46
C SER A 10 -1.65 -22.76 -19.42
N SER A 11 -2.00 -22.82 -18.14
CA SER A 11 -1.05 -22.99 -17.03
C SER A 11 -1.72 -23.67 -15.83
N PRO A 12 -0.92 -24.23 -14.89
CA PRO A 12 -1.43 -24.77 -13.62
C PRO A 12 -2.13 -23.70 -12.77
N THR A 13 -1.65 -22.44 -12.83
CA THR A 13 -2.26 -21.31 -12.12
C THR A 13 -3.64 -20.98 -12.70
N ALA A 14 -3.82 -21.06 -14.03
CA ALA A 14 -5.13 -20.91 -14.67
C ALA A 14 -6.14 -21.95 -14.18
N GLU A 15 -5.73 -23.20 -14.08
CA GLU A 15 -6.59 -24.28 -13.58
C GLU A 15 -6.95 -24.09 -12.10
N LYS A 16 -5.99 -23.70 -11.25
CA LYS A 16 -6.25 -23.39 -9.85
C LYS A 16 -7.23 -22.23 -9.68
N PHE A 17 -7.07 -21.14 -10.44
CA PHE A 17 -7.97 -19.99 -10.41
C PHE A 17 -9.38 -20.39 -10.85
N PHE A 18 -9.51 -21.15 -11.93
CA PHE A 18 -10.80 -21.61 -12.43
C PHE A 18 -11.56 -22.43 -11.38
N ASN A 19 -10.87 -23.34 -10.69
CA ASN A 19 -11.46 -24.26 -9.71
C ASN A 19 -11.59 -23.67 -8.29
N ASP A 20 -11.06 -22.47 -8.04
CA ASP A 20 -11.12 -21.87 -6.71
C ASP A 20 -12.57 -21.49 -6.34
N SER A 21 -12.93 -21.76 -5.08
CA SER A 21 -14.28 -21.58 -4.52
C SER A 21 -14.37 -20.43 -3.51
N LYS A 22 -13.26 -19.75 -3.19
CA LYS A 22 -13.34 -18.58 -2.32
C LYS A 22 -14.08 -17.44 -3.01
N ARG A 23 -14.82 -16.68 -2.21
CA ARG A 23 -15.65 -15.57 -2.69
C ARG A 23 -14.85 -14.51 -3.43
N ASN A 24 -13.76 -14.06 -2.85
CA ASN A 24 -12.93 -12.97 -3.38
C ASN A 24 -11.63 -13.56 -3.96
N GLN A 25 -11.38 -13.33 -5.24
CA GLN A 25 -10.29 -13.96 -5.97
C GLN A 25 -9.49 -12.91 -6.72
N CYS A 26 -8.18 -12.90 -6.53
CA CYS A 26 -7.26 -12.02 -7.26
C CYS A 26 -6.25 -12.86 -8.03
N TRP A 27 -6.12 -12.58 -9.33
CA TRP A 27 -5.03 -13.13 -10.12
C TRP A 27 -4.12 -12.01 -10.62
N ASN A 28 -2.95 -11.94 -10.00
CA ASN A 28 -1.86 -11.06 -10.38
C ASN A 28 -0.89 -11.79 -11.31
N SER A 29 -0.49 -11.17 -12.41
CA SER A 29 0.52 -11.77 -13.27
C SER A 29 1.15 -10.76 -14.23
N GLY A 30 2.21 -11.20 -14.94
CA GLY A 30 2.73 -10.50 -16.10
C GLY A 30 1.75 -10.48 -17.28
N TYR A 31 2.15 -9.75 -18.34
CA TYR A 31 1.38 -9.67 -19.58
C TYR A 31 1.32 -11.01 -20.29
N GLY A 32 0.17 -11.31 -20.89
CA GLY A 32 0.01 -12.52 -21.69
C GLY A 32 -0.08 -13.83 -20.88
N ALA A 33 -0.24 -13.78 -19.56
CA ALA A 33 -0.37 -14.97 -18.71
C ALA A 33 -1.71 -15.73 -18.86
N GLY A 34 -2.66 -15.21 -19.65
CA GLY A 34 -3.94 -15.89 -19.91
C GLY A 34 -5.06 -15.60 -18.90
N LYS A 35 -4.89 -14.58 -18.03
CA LYS A 35 -5.85 -14.19 -16.99
C LYS A 35 -7.27 -14.00 -17.53
N THR A 36 -7.43 -13.04 -18.45
CA THR A 36 -8.73 -12.63 -19.00
C THR A 36 -9.44 -13.81 -19.68
N TYR A 37 -8.69 -14.62 -20.44
CA TYR A 37 -9.23 -15.79 -21.13
C TYR A 37 -9.80 -16.81 -20.13
N THR A 38 -9.05 -17.17 -19.10
CA THR A 38 -9.47 -18.13 -18.08
C THR A 38 -10.63 -17.60 -17.22
N ALA A 39 -10.60 -16.30 -16.85
CA ALA A 39 -11.70 -15.70 -16.10
C ALA A 39 -13.00 -15.65 -16.91
N CYS A 40 -12.92 -15.37 -18.21
CA CYS A 40 -14.08 -15.49 -19.11
C CYS A 40 -14.59 -16.92 -19.22
N GLN A 41 -13.71 -17.95 -19.24
CA GLN A 41 -14.13 -19.35 -19.19
C GLN A 41 -14.86 -19.66 -17.89
N LYS A 42 -14.36 -19.19 -16.72
CA LYS A 42 -15.01 -19.38 -15.43
C LYS A 42 -16.36 -18.67 -15.39
N ALA A 43 -16.45 -17.44 -15.87
CA ALA A 43 -17.71 -16.72 -15.99
C ALA A 43 -18.72 -17.47 -16.86
N LEU A 44 -18.30 -17.95 -18.03
CA LEU A 44 -19.17 -18.74 -18.92
C LEU A 44 -19.64 -20.05 -18.27
N ALA A 45 -18.73 -20.74 -17.56
CA ALA A 45 -19.09 -21.97 -16.85
C ALA A 45 -20.19 -21.72 -15.80
N LEU A 46 -20.12 -20.62 -15.05
CA LEU A 46 -21.13 -20.24 -14.07
C LEU A 46 -22.47 -19.88 -14.76
N LEU A 47 -22.43 -19.10 -15.82
CA LEU A 47 -23.60 -18.68 -16.59
C LEU A 47 -24.34 -19.90 -17.19
N CYS A 48 -23.61 -20.88 -17.70
CA CYS A 48 -24.20 -22.07 -18.29
C CYS A 48 -24.70 -23.05 -17.23
N LYS A 49 -24.00 -23.17 -16.11
CA LYS A 49 -24.30 -24.14 -15.04
C LYS A 49 -25.52 -23.73 -14.20
N PHE A 50 -25.75 -22.43 -14.04
CA PHE A 50 -26.80 -21.88 -13.18
C PHE A 50 -27.77 -21.02 -13.99
N PRO A 51 -28.93 -21.55 -14.47
CA PRO A 51 -29.91 -20.75 -15.22
C PRO A 51 -30.37 -19.51 -14.45
N GLY A 52 -30.41 -18.37 -15.14
CA GLY A 52 -30.74 -17.08 -14.53
C GLY A 52 -29.59 -16.37 -13.83
N TYR A 53 -28.35 -16.88 -13.90
CA TYR A 53 -27.17 -16.30 -13.25
C TYR A 53 -26.81 -14.92 -13.81
N ARG A 54 -26.45 -13.98 -12.95
CA ARG A 54 -26.06 -12.61 -13.33
C ARG A 54 -24.60 -12.32 -12.95
N ILE A 55 -23.81 -11.93 -13.93
CA ILE A 55 -22.42 -11.49 -13.72
C ILE A 55 -22.18 -10.13 -14.35
N ALA A 56 -21.49 -9.24 -13.61
CA ALA A 56 -20.91 -8.03 -14.19
C ALA A 56 -19.47 -8.33 -14.62
N ILE A 57 -19.12 -7.95 -15.85
CA ILE A 57 -17.74 -7.99 -16.36
C ILE A 57 -17.36 -6.56 -16.70
N GLY A 58 -16.32 -6.04 -16.04
CA GLY A 58 -15.96 -4.64 -16.11
C GLY A 58 -14.47 -4.36 -16.30
N ARG A 59 -14.19 -3.16 -16.79
CA ARG A 59 -12.87 -2.56 -16.91
C ARG A 59 -12.95 -1.05 -16.68
N TYR A 60 -11.81 -0.39 -16.44
CA TYR A 60 -11.82 1.06 -16.23
C TYR A 60 -12.45 1.79 -17.43
N SER A 61 -11.90 1.61 -18.63
CA SER A 61 -12.32 2.31 -19.86
C SER A 61 -13.34 1.52 -20.67
N SER A 62 -14.38 2.20 -21.15
CA SER A 62 -15.40 1.60 -22.01
C SER A 62 -14.84 1.17 -23.38
N VAL A 63 -13.89 1.91 -23.91
CA VAL A 63 -13.23 1.57 -25.17
C VAL A 63 -12.42 0.28 -25.02
N GLU A 64 -11.60 0.21 -24.00
CA GLU A 64 -10.77 -0.97 -23.75
C GLU A 64 -11.60 -2.20 -23.40
N LEU A 65 -12.68 -2.03 -22.64
CA LEU A 65 -13.64 -3.13 -22.38
C LEU A 65 -14.14 -3.75 -23.68
N LYS A 66 -14.54 -2.92 -24.67
CA LYS A 66 -15.08 -3.37 -25.95
C LYS A 66 -14.04 -4.05 -26.84
N ILE A 67 -12.80 -3.51 -26.87
CA ILE A 67 -11.75 -4.03 -27.78
C ILE A 67 -10.93 -5.17 -27.21
N THR A 68 -11.03 -5.46 -25.90
CA THR A 68 -10.25 -6.50 -25.23
C THR A 68 -11.11 -7.53 -24.51
N THR A 69 -11.67 -7.19 -23.35
CA THR A 69 -12.35 -8.13 -22.45
C THR A 69 -13.62 -8.72 -23.05
N MET A 70 -14.47 -7.89 -23.70
CA MET A 70 -15.64 -8.37 -24.42
C MET A 70 -15.27 -9.28 -25.59
N GLN A 71 -14.24 -8.93 -26.38
CA GLN A 71 -13.78 -9.79 -27.48
C GLN A 71 -13.29 -11.14 -26.96
N THR A 72 -12.57 -11.13 -25.83
CA THR A 72 -12.11 -12.37 -25.20
C THR A 72 -13.28 -13.21 -24.70
N PHE A 73 -14.32 -12.61 -24.12
CA PHE A 73 -15.51 -13.34 -23.70
C PHE A 73 -16.21 -13.99 -24.90
N PHE A 74 -16.46 -13.26 -25.97
CA PHE A 74 -17.11 -13.79 -27.19
C PHE A 74 -16.23 -14.77 -27.98
N LYS A 75 -14.92 -14.78 -27.74
CA LYS A 75 -14.02 -15.83 -28.26
C LYS A 75 -14.21 -17.16 -27.54
N VAL A 76 -14.57 -17.14 -26.24
CA VAL A 76 -14.83 -18.34 -25.42
C VAL A 76 -16.29 -18.75 -25.45
N CYS A 77 -17.22 -17.82 -25.63
CA CYS A 77 -18.66 -18.04 -25.64
C CYS A 77 -19.14 -18.38 -27.06
N PRO A 78 -19.58 -19.63 -27.32
CA PRO A 78 -20.14 -20.01 -28.62
C PRO A 78 -21.34 -19.12 -28.99
N PRO A 79 -21.46 -18.67 -30.26
CA PRO A 79 -22.56 -17.82 -30.71
C PRO A 79 -23.97 -18.37 -30.42
N GLU A 80 -24.09 -19.67 -30.44
CA GLU A 80 -25.36 -20.37 -30.20
C GLU A 80 -25.90 -20.07 -28.80
N LEU A 81 -25.03 -19.81 -27.81
CA LEU A 81 -25.47 -19.57 -26.43
C LEU A 81 -26.19 -18.22 -26.26
N TYR A 82 -25.94 -17.24 -27.13
CA TYR A 82 -26.56 -15.91 -27.11
C TYR A 82 -27.33 -15.59 -28.40
N SER A 83 -27.62 -16.59 -29.22
CA SER A 83 -28.44 -16.46 -30.42
C SER A 83 -29.92 -16.27 -30.06
N GLU A 84 -30.61 -15.36 -30.76
CA GLU A 84 -32.04 -15.14 -30.62
C GLU A 84 -32.88 -16.40 -30.95
N GLU A 85 -32.36 -17.23 -31.83
CA GLU A 85 -32.97 -18.53 -32.18
C GLU A 85 -33.19 -19.43 -30.96
N TYR A 86 -32.30 -19.32 -29.97
CA TYR A 86 -32.35 -20.13 -28.74
C TYR A 86 -32.71 -19.29 -27.50
N GLY A 87 -33.22 -18.06 -27.70
CA GLY A 87 -33.66 -17.18 -26.60
C GLY A 87 -32.54 -16.36 -25.96
N GLY A 88 -31.37 -16.30 -26.57
CA GLY A 88 -30.32 -15.35 -26.21
C GLY A 88 -30.59 -13.97 -26.81
N HIS A 89 -29.91 -12.95 -26.28
CA HIS A 89 -30.03 -11.58 -26.79
C HIS A 89 -28.80 -10.76 -26.45
N ARG A 90 -28.14 -10.22 -27.47
CA ARG A 90 -26.96 -9.35 -27.29
C ARG A 90 -27.30 -7.90 -27.63
N VAL A 91 -27.17 -7.00 -26.64
CA VAL A 91 -27.44 -5.58 -26.81
C VAL A 91 -26.24 -4.76 -26.34
N ASP A 92 -25.29 -4.53 -27.26
CA ASP A 92 -24.06 -3.80 -26.96
C ASP A 92 -24.31 -2.33 -26.57
N SER A 93 -25.39 -1.72 -27.10
CA SER A 93 -25.79 -0.35 -26.77
C SER A 93 -26.34 -0.20 -25.35
N LEU A 94 -26.95 -1.25 -24.81
CA LEU A 94 -27.45 -1.28 -23.43
C LEU A 94 -26.51 -1.99 -22.46
N GLY A 95 -25.35 -2.43 -22.92
CA GLY A 95 -24.30 -2.99 -22.08
C GLY A 95 -24.62 -4.34 -21.46
N TYR A 96 -25.40 -5.22 -22.12
CA TYR A 96 -25.64 -6.57 -21.63
C TYR A 96 -25.73 -7.64 -22.74
N CYS A 97 -25.58 -8.89 -22.30
CA CYS A 97 -25.78 -10.06 -23.15
C CYS A 97 -26.56 -11.14 -22.36
N ASP A 98 -27.70 -11.56 -22.88
CA ASP A 98 -28.50 -12.67 -22.34
C ASP A 98 -28.14 -13.99 -23.03
N LEU A 99 -28.01 -15.04 -22.24
CA LEU A 99 -27.82 -16.39 -22.72
C LEU A 99 -29.17 -17.14 -22.79
N PHE A 100 -29.23 -18.23 -23.56
CA PHE A 100 -30.39 -19.07 -23.80
C PHE A 100 -31.13 -19.52 -22.51
N ASN A 101 -30.43 -19.60 -21.39
CA ASN A 101 -30.98 -20.05 -20.10
C ASN A 101 -31.33 -18.88 -19.18
N LYS A 102 -31.55 -17.68 -19.71
CA LYS A 102 -31.87 -16.44 -19.00
C LYS A 102 -30.74 -15.88 -18.11
N SER A 103 -29.55 -16.46 -18.18
CA SER A 103 -28.37 -15.88 -17.53
C SER A 103 -27.94 -14.62 -18.25
N ARG A 104 -27.39 -13.65 -17.53
CA ARG A 104 -27.01 -12.33 -18.06
C ARG A 104 -25.61 -11.90 -17.70
N VAL A 105 -24.90 -11.39 -18.70
CA VAL A 105 -23.66 -10.63 -18.52
C VAL A 105 -23.99 -9.14 -18.62
N TYR A 106 -23.55 -8.35 -17.65
CA TYR A 106 -23.53 -6.89 -17.71
C TYR A 106 -22.12 -6.42 -18.05
N TRP A 107 -22.00 -5.56 -19.07
CA TRP A 107 -20.73 -4.93 -19.45
C TRP A 107 -20.61 -3.59 -18.73
N MET A 108 -19.57 -3.42 -17.92
CA MET A 108 -19.42 -2.25 -17.08
C MET A 108 -18.08 -1.54 -17.34
N HIS A 109 -18.10 -0.21 -17.27
CA HIS A 109 -16.89 0.60 -17.29
C HIS A 109 -16.92 1.60 -16.12
N PHE A 110 -15.74 2.01 -15.65
CA PHE A 110 -15.61 2.76 -14.41
C PHE A 110 -14.94 4.13 -14.59
N ASP A 111 -14.64 4.56 -15.82
CA ASP A 111 -14.06 5.86 -16.16
C ASP A 111 -15.00 7.04 -15.88
N GLN A 112 -16.30 6.83 -15.92
CA GLN A 112 -17.35 7.79 -15.56
C GLN A 112 -18.17 7.26 -14.39
N TYR A 113 -17.48 6.76 -13.38
CA TYR A 113 -18.07 6.07 -12.26
C TYR A 113 -19.02 6.96 -11.46
N ASP A 114 -20.30 6.61 -11.48
CA ASP A 114 -21.31 7.06 -10.52
C ASP A 114 -21.62 5.91 -9.55
N GLU A 115 -21.25 6.09 -8.29
CA GLU A 115 -21.49 5.10 -7.24
C GLU A 115 -22.99 4.73 -7.12
N SER A 116 -23.89 5.66 -7.45
CA SER A 116 -25.34 5.44 -7.41
C SER A 116 -25.78 4.37 -8.40
N ALA A 117 -25.16 4.31 -9.58
CA ALA A 117 -25.49 3.32 -10.61
C ALA A 117 -25.12 1.89 -10.18
N LEU A 118 -24.02 1.71 -9.48
CA LEU A 118 -23.63 0.40 -8.95
C LEU A 118 -24.49 -0.05 -7.77
N ARG A 119 -24.99 0.88 -6.95
CA ARG A 119 -25.79 0.56 -5.75
C ARG A 119 -27.10 -0.15 -6.05
N SER A 120 -27.63 -0.01 -7.26
CA SER A 120 -28.89 -0.65 -7.69
C SER A 120 -28.70 -2.06 -8.26
N LEU A 121 -27.46 -2.51 -8.47
CA LEU A 121 -27.20 -3.81 -9.07
C LEU A 121 -27.48 -4.97 -8.11
N GLU A 122 -28.02 -6.04 -8.69
CA GLU A 122 -28.18 -7.33 -8.03
C GLU A 122 -27.49 -8.39 -8.87
N LEU A 123 -26.38 -8.90 -8.37
CA LEU A 123 -25.48 -9.80 -9.07
C LEU A 123 -25.24 -11.08 -8.28
N ASN A 124 -24.89 -12.17 -8.98
CA ASN A 124 -24.27 -13.33 -8.36
C ASN A 124 -22.75 -13.15 -8.30
N SER A 125 -22.13 -12.68 -9.38
CA SER A 125 -20.68 -12.48 -9.44
C SER A 125 -20.30 -11.19 -10.15
N ALA A 126 -19.04 -10.78 -9.92
CA ALA A 126 -18.38 -9.72 -10.67
C ALA A 126 -16.99 -10.17 -11.10
N LEU A 127 -16.55 -9.71 -12.27
CA LEU A 127 -15.21 -9.86 -12.81
C LEU A 127 -14.71 -8.48 -13.23
N ILE A 128 -13.60 -8.03 -12.63
CA ILE A 128 -12.94 -6.79 -13.00
C ILE A 128 -11.60 -7.12 -13.67
N ASP A 129 -11.49 -6.79 -14.92
CA ASP A 129 -10.24 -6.95 -15.69
C ASP A 129 -9.40 -5.68 -15.60
N GLN A 130 -8.11 -5.81 -15.31
CA GLN A 130 -7.20 -4.71 -14.98
C GLN A 130 -7.67 -3.86 -13.79
N ALA A 131 -7.96 -4.53 -12.69
CA ALA A 131 -8.43 -3.88 -11.47
C ALA A 131 -7.39 -2.97 -10.80
N GLU A 132 -6.13 -2.98 -11.26
CA GLU A 132 -5.12 -2.00 -10.87
C GLU A 132 -5.45 -0.57 -11.33
N GLU A 133 -6.33 -0.41 -12.31
CA GLU A 133 -6.73 0.89 -12.84
C GLU A 133 -7.90 1.53 -12.08
N ILE A 134 -8.58 0.78 -11.20
CA ILE A 134 -9.76 1.25 -10.49
C ILE A 134 -9.50 1.58 -9.01
N PRO A 135 -10.19 2.58 -8.45
CA PRO A 135 -10.11 2.84 -7.02
C PRO A 135 -10.76 1.73 -6.19
N GLU A 136 -10.27 1.54 -4.96
CA GLU A 136 -10.80 0.54 -4.02
C GLU A 136 -12.31 0.69 -3.76
N SER A 137 -12.83 1.92 -3.77
CA SER A 137 -14.26 2.21 -3.56
C SER A 137 -15.17 1.52 -4.58
N VAL A 138 -14.72 1.40 -5.84
CA VAL A 138 -15.44 0.66 -6.91
C VAL A 138 -15.49 -0.82 -6.57
N TYR A 139 -14.34 -1.41 -6.19
CA TYR A 139 -14.28 -2.80 -5.78
C TYR A 139 -15.21 -3.08 -4.59
N LEU A 140 -15.19 -2.25 -3.55
CA LEU A 140 -16.04 -2.40 -2.36
C LEU A 140 -17.53 -2.27 -2.67
N THR A 141 -17.88 -1.31 -3.53
CA THR A 141 -19.27 -1.13 -3.94
C THR A 141 -19.77 -2.34 -4.69
N LEU A 142 -19.02 -2.86 -5.66
CA LEU A 142 -19.39 -4.09 -6.38
C LEU A 142 -19.42 -5.32 -5.45
N ASP A 143 -18.45 -5.46 -4.54
CA ASP A 143 -18.44 -6.58 -3.58
C ASP A 143 -19.73 -6.61 -2.75
N SER A 144 -20.25 -5.44 -2.38
CA SER A 144 -21.53 -5.33 -1.67
C SER A 144 -22.76 -5.73 -2.52
N ARG A 145 -22.61 -5.88 -3.84
CA ARG A 145 -23.68 -6.26 -4.79
C ARG A 145 -23.63 -7.73 -5.19
N VAL A 146 -22.47 -8.35 -5.05
CA VAL A 146 -22.25 -9.77 -5.32
C VAL A 146 -22.99 -10.65 -4.33
N GLY A 147 -23.70 -11.68 -4.83
CA GLY A 147 -24.50 -12.62 -4.03
C GLY A 147 -25.92 -12.10 -3.67
N ARG A 148 -26.38 -10.98 -4.27
CA ARG A 148 -27.71 -10.42 -3.99
C ARG A 148 -28.82 -10.94 -4.90
N TRP A 149 -28.46 -11.40 -6.09
CA TRP A 149 -29.45 -11.93 -7.02
C TRP A 149 -29.84 -13.37 -6.63
N ASP A 150 -31.10 -13.61 -6.32
CA ASP A 150 -31.62 -14.88 -5.80
C ASP A 150 -32.53 -15.63 -6.80
N ASN A 151 -32.86 -15.03 -7.94
CA ASN A 151 -33.67 -15.70 -8.95
C ASN A 151 -32.79 -16.52 -9.91
N VAL A 152 -32.10 -17.51 -9.33
CA VAL A 152 -31.19 -18.45 -10.01
C VAL A 152 -31.66 -19.86 -9.73
N GLU A 153 -31.70 -20.69 -10.77
CA GLU A 153 -32.00 -22.11 -10.63
C GLU A 153 -30.70 -22.90 -10.29
N ILE A 154 -30.75 -23.67 -9.20
CA ILE A 154 -29.70 -24.58 -8.84
C ILE A 154 -30.05 -25.98 -9.37
N PRO A 155 -29.25 -26.57 -10.25
CA PRO A 155 -29.48 -27.89 -10.79
C PRO A 155 -29.70 -28.95 -9.71
N PRO A 156 -30.78 -29.76 -9.79
CA PRO A 156 -31.14 -30.75 -8.75
C PRO A 156 -30.05 -31.79 -8.48
N ASP A 157 -29.24 -32.11 -9.47
CA ASP A 157 -28.10 -33.04 -9.34
C ASP A 157 -27.01 -32.49 -8.39
N LEU A 158 -26.79 -31.17 -8.39
CA LEU A 158 -25.85 -30.54 -7.47
C LEU A 158 -26.33 -30.61 -6.02
N LEU A 159 -27.65 -30.42 -5.82
CA LEU A 159 -28.26 -30.53 -4.49
C LEU A 159 -28.20 -31.97 -3.95
N LYS A 160 -28.28 -32.96 -4.81
CA LYS A 160 -28.12 -34.37 -4.43
C LYS A 160 -26.69 -34.72 -4.03
N VAL A 161 -25.71 -34.16 -4.75
CA VAL A 161 -24.28 -34.41 -4.47
C VAL A 161 -23.80 -33.68 -3.21
N ASN A 162 -24.37 -32.49 -2.92
CA ASN A 162 -24.04 -31.75 -1.72
C ASN A 162 -25.31 -31.46 -0.88
N PRO A 163 -25.70 -32.33 0.07
CA PRO A 163 -26.85 -32.11 0.93
C PRO A 163 -26.75 -30.87 1.82
N ASN A 164 -25.54 -30.36 2.05
CA ASN A 164 -25.27 -29.14 2.83
C ASN A 164 -25.11 -27.91 1.93
N TRP A 165 -25.81 -27.85 0.79
CA TRP A 165 -25.78 -26.70 -0.08
C TRP A 165 -26.20 -25.44 0.67
N PRO A 166 -25.52 -24.31 0.50
CA PRO A 166 -25.87 -23.06 1.16
C PRO A 166 -27.31 -22.64 0.85
N MET A 167 -28.10 -22.38 1.88
CA MET A 167 -29.50 -21.96 1.77
C MET A 167 -29.63 -20.51 2.23
N ASN A 168 -30.45 -19.74 1.55
CA ASN A 168 -30.89 -18.43 2.02
C ASN A 168 -31.76 -18.62 3.26
N ALA A 169 -31.31 -18.12 4.41
CA ALA A 169 -31.99 -18.31 5.69
C ALA A 169 -33.41 -17.68 5.73
N PHE A 170 -33.68 -16.68 4.90
CA PHE A 170 -34.97 -16.00 4.86
C PHE A 170 -35.96 -16.67 3.88
N THR A 171 -35.49 -17.02 2.67
CA THR A 171 -36.35 -17.58 1.63
C THR A 171 -36.37 -19.09 1.62
N GLY A 172 -35.47 -19.76 2.30
CA GLY A 172 -35.30 -21.22 2.25
C GLY A 172 -34.83 -21.75 0.89
N LYS A 173 -34.44 -20.89 -0.05
CA LYS A 173 -33.99 -21.30 -1.38
C LYS A 173 -32.48 -21.58 -1.38
N PRO A 174 -31.99 -22.53 -2.20
CA PRO A 174 -30.55 -22.74 -2.37
C PRO A 174 -29.92 -21.53 -3.04
N MET A 175 -28.74 -21.11 -2.53
CA MET A 175 -28.02 -19.94 -3.03
C MET A 175 -27.05 -20.34 -4.14
N ALA A 176 -27.00 -19.57 -5.21
CA ALA A 176 -25.98 -19.71 -6.24
C ALA A 176 -24.59 -19.31 -5.70
N PRO A 177 -23.48 -19.91 -6.20
CA PRO A 177 -22.15 -19.48 -5.86
C PRO A 177 -21.95 -17.99 -6.21
N ALA A 178 -21.24 -17.28 -5.35
CA ALA A 178 -21.00 -15.85 -5.50
C ALA A 178 -19.49 -15.56 -5.50
N TYR A 179 -19.01 -14.97 -6.59
CA TYR A 179 -17.59 -14.68 -6.75
C TYR A 179 -17.35 -13.23 -7.14
N HIS A 180 -16.36 -12.61 -6.49
CA HIS A 180 -15.81 -11.35 -6.91
C HIS A 180 -14.36 -11.58 -7.36
N MET A 181 -14.16 -11.59 -8.66
CA MET A 181 -12.90 -11.90 -9.32
C MET A 181 -12.24 -10.62 -9.81
N ILE A 182 -10.97 -10.43 -9.50
CA ILE A 182 -10.16 -9.35 -10.04
C ILE A 182 -8.91 -9.89 -10.73
N LEU A 183 -8.59 -9.31 -11.86
CA LEU A 183 -7.38 -9.60 -12.63
C LEU A 183 -6.52 -8.35 -12.62
N ILE A 184 -5.28 -8.47 -12.21
CA ILE A 184 -4.34 -7.34 -12.12
C ILE A 184 -3.00 -7.66 -12.78
N ASN A 185 -2.33 -6.60 -13.26
CA ASN A 185 -0.89 -6.56 -13.35
C ASN A 185 -0.38 -5.79 -12.13
N PRO A 186 0.89 -5.95 -11.73
CA PRO A 186 1.40 -5.20 -10.58
C PRO A 186 1.23 -3.69 -10.77
N PRO A 187 0.48 -3.00 -9.91
CA PRO A 187 0.23 -1.57 -10.01
C PRO A 187 1.46 -0.72 -9.74
N ASP A 188 1.41 0.55 -10.14
CA ASP A 188 2.50 1.51 -9.94
C ASP A 188 2.79 1.79 -8.47
N GLU A 189 1.78 1.73 -7.63
CA GLU A 189 1.89 1.89 -6.18
C GLU A 189 2.55 0.69 -5.49
N GLY A 190 2.79 -0.42 -6.22
CA GLY A 190 3.42 -1.61 -5.66
C GLY A 190 2.64 -2.19 -4.48
N ILE A 191 3.36 -2.46 -3.39
CA ILE A 191 2.77 -3.06 -2.16
C ILE A 191 1.76 -2.15 -1.44
N PHE A 192 1.63 -0.87 -1.83
CA PHE A 192 0.68 0.08 -1.22
C PHE A 192 -0.66 0.15 -1.94
N HIS A 193 -0.77 -0.49 -3.08
CA HIS A 193 -2.03 -0.61 -3.78
C HIS A 193 -3.01 -1.48 -2.96
N TRP A 194 -4.29 -1.09 -2.96
CA TRP A 194 -5.35 -1.78 -2.22
C TRP A 194 -5.43 -3.28 -2.54
N SER A 195 -5.15 -3.68 -3.79
CA SER A 195 -5.19 -5.09 -4.19
C SER A 195 -4.11 -5.93 -3.51
N TRP A 196 -2.90 -5.38 -3.31
CA TRP A 196 -1.87 -6.04 -2.54
C TRP A 196 -2.28 -6.17 -1.07
N GLN A 197 -2.77 -5.08 -0.49
CA GLN A 197 -3.16 -5.06 0.93
C GLN A 197 -4.25 -6.08 1.26
N ARG A 198 -5.22 -6.26 0.35
CA ARG A 198 -6.34 -7.20 0.56
C ARG A 198 -6.01 -8.63 0.21
N PHE A 199 -5.22 -8.86 -0.83
CA PHE A 199 -5.11 -10.19 -1.44
C PHE A 199 -3.76 -10.84 -1.23
N HIS A 200 -2.66 -10.06 -1.17
CA HIS A 200 -1.33 -10.66 -1.12
C HIS A 200 -1.05 -11.35 0.22
N PRO A 201 -0.56 -12.61 0.22
CA PRO A 201 -0.33 -13.37 1.46
C PRO A 201 0.63 -12.70 2.45
N ASP A 202 1.58 -11.89 1.97
CA ASP A 202 2.53 -11.19 2.83
C ASP A 202 1.98 -9.86 3.39
N SER A 203 0.77 -9.47 2.99
CA SER A 203 0.12 -8.30 3.56
C SER A 203 -0.37 -8.58 4.99
N PRO A 204 -0.01 -7.74 5.98
CA PRO A 204 -0.53 -7.85 7.33
C PRO A 204 -2.07 -7.77 7.38
N GLU A 205 -2.66 -6.90 6.56
CA GLU A 205 -4.11 -6.74 6.50
C GLU A 205 -4.79 -8.00 5.94
N HIS A 206 -4.20 -8.62 4.90
CA HIS A 206 -4.69 -9.88 4.38
C HIS A 206 -4.66 -10.97 5.45
N GLN A 207 -3.54 -11.12 6.16
CA GLN A 207 -3.39 -12.15 7.19
C GLN A 207 -4.38 -11.99 8.34
N GLU A 208 -4.67 -10.75 8.73
CA GLU A 208 -5.58 -10.45 9.83
C GLU A 208 -7.07 -10.60 9.43
N LYS A 209 -7.46 -10.04 8.26
CA LYS A 209 -8.88 -9.86 7.93
C LYS A 209 -9.38 -10.76 6.79
N TYR A 210 -8.52 -11.08 5.81
CA TYR A 210 -8.99 -11.61 4.52
C TYR A 210 -8.54 -13.03 4.20
N LYS A 211 -7.61 -13.60 4.92
CA LYS A 211 -7.01 -14.93 4.69
C LYS A 211 -8.03 -16.04 4.41
N ASN A 212 -9.16 -16.04 5.11
CA ASN A 212 -10.17 -17.08 4.98
C ASN A 212 -11.14 -16.89 3.81
N SER A 213 -11.35 -15.64 3.36
CA SER A 213 -12.34 -15.26 2.36
C SER A 213 -11.75 -14.85 1.02
N HIS A 214 -10.43 -14.61 0.94
CA HIS A 214 -9.75 -14.14 -0.25
C HIS A 214 -8.71 -15.16 -0.74
N SER A 215 -8.61 -15.32 -2.05
CA SER A 215 -7.55 -16.11 -2.71
C SER A 215 -6.66 -15.19 -3.53
N TYR A 216 -5.39 -15.50 -3.54
CA TYR A 216 -4.39 -14.83 -4.36
C TYR A 216 -3.66 -15.84 -5.24
N PHE A 217 -3.57 -15.54 -6.52
CA PHE A 217 -2.87 -16.29 -7.52
C PHE A 217 -1.82 -15.39 -8.15
N GLN A 218 -0.60 -15.89 -8.29
CA GLN A 218 0.47 -15.20 -8.99
C GLN A 218 1.05 -16.12 -10.05
N SER A 219 1.29 -15.60 -11.25
CA SER A 219 1.93 -16.33 -12.33
C SER A 219 2.82 -15.45 -13.19
N ALA A 220 3.90 -16.03 -13.68
CA ALA A 220 4.72 -15.40 -14.71
C ALA A 220 4.08 -15.57 -16.11
N SER A 221 4.44 -14.69 -17.04
CA SER A 221 4.05 -14.81 -18.45
C SER A 221 4.51 -16.13 -19.07
N SER A 222 5.66 -16.64 -18.63
CA SER A 222 6.27 -17.91 -19.10
C SER A 222 5.47 -19.17 -18.72
N GLU A 223 4.56 -19.09 -17.75
CA GLU A 223 3.68 -20.21 -17.40
C GLU A 223 2.63 -20.48 -18.48
N ASN A 224 2.30 -19.49 -19.29
CA ASN A 224 1.30 -19.61 -20.34
C ASN A 224 1.86 -20.31 -21.58
N LYS A 225 1.53 -21.57 -21.73
CA LYS A 225 1.94 -22.39 -22.88
C LYS A 225 1.38 -21.93 -24.24
N ALA A 226 0.37 -21.06 -24.21
CA ALA A 226 -0.22 -20.49 -25.42
C ALA A 226 0.46 -19.16 -25.85
N LEU A 227 1.35 -18.59 -25.02
CA LEU A 227 2.11 -17.40 -25.38
C LEU A 227 3.25 -17.78 -26.34
N PRO A 228 3.33 -17.16 -27.54
CA PRO A 228 4.43 -17.40 -28.47
C PRO A 228 5.80 -17.14 -27.82
N PRO A 229 6.79 -18.03 -27.97
CA PRO A 229 8.13 -17.85 -27.40
C PRO A 229 8.80 -16.54 -27.79
N GLU A 230 8.56 -16.05 -29.03
CA GLU A 230 9.11 -14.81 -29.56
C GLU A 230 8.59 -13.59 -28.77
N ASN A 231 7.32 -13.62 -28.34
CA ASN A 231 6.74 -12.56 -27.53
C ASN A 231 7.41 -12.50 -26.16
N LEU A 232 7.62 -13.66 -25.54
CA LEU A 232 8.32 -13.74 -24.26
C LEU A 232 9.77 -13.26 -24.38
N ALA A 233 10.48 -13.71 -25.43
CA ALA A 233 11.85 -13.28 -25.71
C ALA A 233 11.93 -11.75 -25.87
N THR A 234 10.99 -11.15 -26.60
CA THR A 234 10.92 -9.69 -26.77
C THR A 234 10.67 -8.98 -25.43
N MET A 235 9.80 -9.48 -24.59
CA MET A 235 9.57 -8.91 -23.27
C MET A 235 10.82 -8.98 -22.37
N MET A 236 11.59 -10.05 -22.45
CA MET A 236 12.83 -10.24 -21.68
C MET A 236 13.97 -9.31 -22.08
N THR A 237 13.89 -8.59 -23.21
CA THR A 237 14.89 -7.59 -23.61
C THR A 237 14.71 -6.22 -22.93
N ARG A 238 13.63 -6.03 -22.18
CA ARG A 238 13.35 -4.79 -21.45
C ARG A 238 14.27 -4.68 -20.22
N ASP A 239 14.24 -3.51 -19.58
CA ASP A 239 14.96 -3.33 -18.32
C ASP A 239 14.49 -4.32 -17.24
N GLN A 240 15.36 -4.60 -16.28
CA GLN A 240 15.13 -5.62 -15.28
C GLN A 240 13.89 -5.37 -14.40
N GLU A 241 13.61 -4.10 -14.08
CA GLU A 241 12.43 -3.74 -13.27
C GLU A 241 11.14 -3.99 -14.04
N TRP A 242 11.12 -3.61 -15.33
CA TRP A 242 10.00 -3.89 -16.22
C TRP A 242 9.74 -5.40 -16.33
N VAL A 243 10.80 -6.21 -16.49
CA VAL A 243 10.70 -7.69 -16.58
C VAL A 243 10.15 -8.28 -15.28
N ARG A 244 10.66 -7.86 -14.14
CA ARG A 244 10.15 -8.32 -12.83
C ARG A 244 8.64 -8.05 -12.70
N ARG A 245 8.22 -6.88 -13.09
CA ARG A 245 6.82 -6.45 -12.97
C ARG A 245 5.92 -7.09 -14.02
N TYR A 246 6.25 -6.96 -15.28
CA TYR A 246 5.33 -7.29 -16.38
C TYR A 246 5.56 -8.68 -17.01
N VAL A 247 6.61 -9.39 -16.63
CA VAL A 247 6.82 -10.79 -17.00
C VAL A 247 6.61 -11.71 -15.81
N TYR A 248 7.17 -11.39 -14.64
CA TYR A 248 7.04 -12.26 -13.47
C TYR A 248 5.85 -11.91 -12.57
N GLY A 249 5.19 -10.78 -12.77
CA GLY A 249 4.05 -10.36 -11.96
C GLY A 249 4.46 -9.98 -10.53
N GLU A 250 5.68 -9.49 -10.34
CA GLU A 250 6.15 -9.06 -9.03
C GLU A 250 5.66 -7.63 -8.74
N PHE A 251 5.21 -7.40 -7.50
CA PHE A 251 4.95 -6.06 -7.03
C PHE A 251 6.28 -5.35 -6.81
N THR A 252 6.74 -4.67 -7.86
CA THR A 252 7.91 -3.81 -7.80
C THR A 252 7.48 -2.36 -7.64
N ARG A 253 8.46 -1.48 -7.62
CA ARG A 253 8.17 -0.05 -7.62
C ARG A 253 7.67 0.44 -8.95
N GLY A 254 6.80 1.43 -8.86
CA GLY A 254 6.31 2.16 -10.01
C GLY A 254 7.34 3.11 -10.62
N ALA A 255 7.22 3.36 -11.90
CA ALA A 255 7.96 4.42 -12.59
C ALA A 255 7.69 5.78 -11.90
N GLY A 256 8.74 6.57 -11.69
CA GLY A 256 8.67 7.85 -10.98
C GLY A 256 8.77 7.78 -9.45
N ALA A 257 8.96 6.61 -8.86
CA ALA A 257 9.24 6.48 -7.43
C ALA A 257 10.46 7.32 -7.01
N ILE A 258 10.34 8.00 -5.88
CA ILE A 258 11.40 8.89 -5.38
C ILE A 258 12.40 8.11 -4.50
N HIS A 259 11.90 7.19 -3.69
CA HIS A 259 12.70 6.47 -2.68
C HIS A 259 12.70 4.97 -2.88
N ASP A 260 13.75 4.30 -2.41
CA ASP A 260 13.93 2.84 -2.36
C ASP A 260 14.13 2.36 -0.91
N ILE A 261 13.08 1.77 -0.35
CA ILE A 261 13.22 1.04 0.90
C ILE A 261 13.45 -0.44 0.55
N SER A 262 14.69 -0.87 0.63
CA SER A 262 15.02 -2.28 0.46
C SER A 262 14.50 -3.10 1.65
N PRO A 263 14.27 -4.41 1.48
CA PRO A 263 13.87 -5.30 2.57
C PRO A 263 14.82 -5.24 3.78
N GLU A 264 16.10 -5.00 3.54
CA GLU A 264 17.13 -4.86 4.56
C GLU A 264 16.87 -3.68 5.51
N SER A 265 16.21 -2.62 5.03
CA SER A 265 15.83 -1.45 5.85
C SER A 265 14.70 -1.74 6.84
N ILE A 266 13.98 -2.85 6.69
CA ILE A 266 12.81 -3.19 7.50
C ILE A 266 13.17 -4.23 8.55
N LEU A 267 13.13 -3.83 9.82
CA LEU A 267 13.41 -4.71 10.95
C LEU A 267 12.11 -5.28 11.51
N GLU A 268 11.97 -6.61 11.44
CA GLU A 268 10.77 -7.34 11.86
C GLU A 268 10.86 -7.75 13.33
N THR A 269 9.78 -7.57 14.06
CA THR A 269 9.69 -7.95 15.50
C THR A 269 8.86 -9.21 15.73
N ASP A 270 8.18 -9.70 14.70
CA ASP A 270 7.39 -10.94 14.77
C ASP A 270 8.34 -12.16 14.75
N PRO A 271 8.32 -13.00 15.80
CA PRO A 271 9.13 -14.22 15.85
C PRO A 271 8.84 -15.20 14.72
N ASP A 272 7.59 -15.24 14.24
CA ASP A 272 7.14 -16.15 13.20
C ASP A 272 7.39 -15.61 11.78
N SER A 273 7.89 -14.39 11.65
CA SER A 273 8.29 -13.82 10.36
C SER A 273 9.37 -14.68 9.70
N LYS A 274 9.30 -14.83 8.37
CA LYS A 274 10.35 -15.50 7.57
C LYS A 274 11.51 -14.57 7.20
N SER A 275 11.42 -13.28 7.54
CA SER A 275 12.46 -12.30 7.25
C SER A 275 13.76 -12.66 7.98
N PRO A 276 14.94 -12.55 7.35
CA PRO A 276 16.23 -12.66 8.03
C PRO A 276 16.53 -11.44 8.95
N PHE A 277 15.79 -10.33 8.77
CA PHE A 277 16.00 -9.06 9.48
C PHE A 277 15.17 -8.97 10.76
N LYS A 278 15.12 -10.05 11.55
CA LYS A 278 14.39 -10.09 12.82
C LYS A 278 15.17 -9.49 13.96
N VAL A 279 14.50 -8.67 14.76
CA VAL A 279 15.05 -8.04 15.96
C VAL A 279 14.32 -8.48 17.22
N SER A 280 15.08 -8.68 18.28
CA SER A 280 14.56 -8.99 19.61
C SER A 280 14.23 -7.71 20.37
N GLN A 281 13.39 -7.81 21.39
CA GLN A 281 13.14 -6.74 22.36
C GLN A 281 14.44 -6.21 22.98
N LYS A 282 15.41 -7.09 23.25
CA LYS A 282 16.73 -6.72 23.78
C LYS A 282 17.51 -5.81 22.84
N PHE A 283 17.42 -6.02 21.51
CA PHE A 283 18.05 -5.14 20.53
C PHE A 283 17.41 -3.74 20.57
N ILE A 284 16.07 -3.68 20.68
CA ILE A 284 15.34 -2.40 20.75
C ILE A 284 15.76 -1.63 22.01
N GLU A 285 15.84 -2.30 23.16
CA GLU A 285 16.31 -1.71 24.41
C GLU A 285 17.76 -1.23 24.29
N GLU A 286 18.61 -1.98 23.58
CA GLU A 286 20.01 -1.59 23.36
C GLU A 286 20.14 -0.32 22.53
N ILE A 287 19.42 -0.19 21.41
CA ILE A 287 19.46 1.01 20.57
C ILE A 287 18.89 2.23 21.28
N ILE A 288 17.88 2.06 22.13
CA ILE A 288 17.33 3.15 22.96
C ILE A 288 18.35 3.55 24.06
N LYS A 289 18.96 2.59 24.71
CA LYS A 289 19.90 2.85 25.82
C LYS A 289 21.23 3.43 25.37
N LYS A 290 21.77 2.98 24.24
CA LYS A 290 23.12 3.33 23.77
C LYS A 290 23.13 4.34 22.62
N GLY A 291 22.03 4.49 21.90
CA GLY A 291 21.91 5.40 20.79
C GLY A 291 21.73 6.85 21.23
N ASN A 292 22.01 7.76 20.32
CA ASN A 292 21.65 9.17 20.47
C ASN A 292 20.21 9.37 20.01
N LEU A 293 19.31 9.65 20.97
CA LEU A 293 17.88 9.69 20.69
C LEU A 293 17.44 11.05 20.17
N GLY A 294 16.48 11.03 19.24
CA GLY A 294 15.85 12.21 18.72
C GLY A 294 14.39 11.99 18.36
N ARG A 295 13.66 13.07 18.17
CA ARG A 295 12.28 13.04 17.69
C ARG A 295 12.10 14.00 16.53
N SER A 296 11.19 13.67 15.63
CA SER A 296 10.72 14.58 14.59
C SER A 296 9.20 14.66 14.60
N LEU A 297 8.67 15.83 14.25
CA LEU A 297 7.24 16.13 14.28
C LEU A 297 6.83 16.79 12.96
N ASP A 298 5.77 16.25 12.36
CA ASP A 298 4.93 16.92 11.38
C ASP A 298 3.56 17.15 12.01
N HIS A 299 3.14 18.41 12.16
CA HIS A 299 1.90 18.76 12.85
C HIS A 299 0.78 19.04 11.86
N GLY A 300 -0.28 18.25 11.91
CA GLY A 300 -1.53 18.49 11.21
C GLY A 300 -2.65 18.88 12.17
N ALA A 301 -3.49 19.83 11.78
CA ALA A 301 -4.68 20.21 12.54
C ALA A 301 -5.83 19.21 12.28
N THR A 302 -6.29 19.10 11.04
CA THR A 302 -7.26 18.11 10.56
C THR A 302 -6.53 16.89 10.00
N ALA A 303 -5.42 17.13 9.29
CA ALA A 303 -4.51 16.09 8.85
C ALA A 303 -3.83 15.41 10.05
N PRO A 304 -3.29 14.20 9.86
CA PRO A 304 -2.59 13.51 10.94
C PRO A 304 -1.39 14.31 11.47
N THR A 305 -1.28 14.41 12.80
CA THR A 305 -0.01 14.77 13.44
C THR A 305 0.84 13.52 13.53
N CYS A 306 2.04 13.58 12.94
CA CYS A 306 3.01 12.50 12.98
C CYS A 306 4.21 12.86 13.85
N CYS A 307 4.53 12.01 14.83
CA CYS A 307 5.78 12.08 15.58
C CYS A 307 6.54 10.76 15.42
N LEU A 308 7.82 10.86 15.09
CA LEU A 308 8.71 9.71 14.92
C LEU A 308 9.84 9.75 15.96
N TRP A 309 10.18 8.59 16.52
CA TRP A 309 11.28 8.43 17.45
C TRP A 309 12.46 7.73 16.80
N TRP A 310 13.64 8.29 16.97
CA TRP A 310 14.85 7.91 16.29
C TRP A 310 15.96 7.56 17.26
N SER A 311 16.76 6.57 16.90
CA SER A 311 18.03 6.27 17.54
C SER A 311 19.15 6.35 16.51
N ALA A 312 20.07 7.30 16.68
CA ALA A 312 21.34 7.28 15.97
C ALA A 312 22.28 6.34 16.74
N PHE A 313 22.37 5.09 16.29
CA PHE A 313 23.11 4.03 16.94
C PHE A 313 24.26 3.56 16.03
N LYS A 314 25.50 3.68 16.53
CA LYS A 314 26.71 3.44 15.70
C LYS A 314 26.68 4.37 14.47
N GLN A 315 26.54 3.80 13.29
CA GLN A 315 26.48 4.52 12.01
C GLN A 315 25.10 4.41 11.31
N TYR A 316 24.08 4.02 12.08
CA TYR A 316 22.74 3.78 11.59
C TYR A 316 21.74 4.75 12.22
N TYR A 317 20.72 5.11 11.44
CA TYR A 317 19.53 5.80 11.89
C TYR A 317 18.38 4.81 11.94
N ILE A 318 17.82 4.58 13.12
CA ILE A 318 16.77 3.59 13.33
C ILE A 318 15.53 4.29 13.85
N ASN A 319 14.48 4.32 13.03
CA ASN A 319 13.16 4.75 13.46
C ASN A 319 12.51 3.59 14.23
N TYR A 320 12.34 3.76 15.54
CA TYR A 320 11.89 2.67 16.40
C TYR A 320 10.46 2.83 16.91
N ARG A 321 9.84 4.03 16.77
CA ARG A 321 8.48 4.28 17.23
C ARG A 321 7.81 5.32 16.35
N GLU A 322 6.49 5.16 16.15
CA GLU A 322 5.64 6.04 15.37
C GLU A 322 4.36 6.40 16.13
N TYR A 323 4.01 7.67 16.13
CA TYR A 323 2.71 8.20 16.52
C TYR A 323 2.09 8.90 15.29
N TYR A 324 0.85 8.54 14.95
CA TYR A 324 0.18 9.04 13.75
C TYR A 324 -1.31 9.15 14.02
N VAL A 325 -1.81 10.36 14.31
CA VAL A 325 -3.19 10.57 14.75
C VAL A 325 -3.76 11.86 14.16
N PRO A 326 -4.89 11.81 13.43
CA PRO A 326 -5.60 12.98 12.91
C PRO A 326 -6.57 13.57 13.94
N ASP A 327 -7.09 14.77 13.64
CA ASP A 327 -8.26 15.40 14.29
C ASP A 327 -8.19 15.47 15.83
N LYS A 328 -7.03 15.87 16.39
CA LYS A 328 -6.87 16.07 17.82
C LYS A 328 -6.23 17.41 18.15
N THR A 329 -6.47 17.87 19.38
CA THR A 329 -5.87 19.09 19.91
C THR A 329 -4.38 18.93 20.19
N ILE A 330 -3.64 20.02 20.23
CA ILE A 330 -2.21 20.01 20.57
C ILE A 330 -2.00 19.44 21.98
N SER A 331 -2.85 19.75 22.95
CA SER A 331 -2.80 19.15 24.31
C SER A 331 -2.90 17.63 24.27
N TYR A 332 -3.79 17.08 23.43
CA TYR A 332 -3.90 15.63 23.27
C TYR A 332 -2.63 15.04 22.67
N HIS A 333 -2.07 15.66 21.63
CA HIS A 333 -0.82 15.21 21.03
C HIS A 333 0.34 15.29 22.03
N ARG A 334 0.46 16.37 22.79
CA ARG A 334 1.48 16.54 23.85
C ARG A 334 1.43 15.41 24.86
N ALA A 335 0.25 15.15 25.41
CA ALA A 335 0.07 14.10 26.42
C ALA A 335 0.50 12.71 25.90
N ASN A 336 0.09 12.36 24.67
CA ASN A 336 0.42 11.07 24.09
C ASN A 336 1.90 10.96 23.69
N ILE A 337 2.47 12.01 23.07
CA ILE A 337 3.90 12.03 22.72
C ILE A 337 4.75 11.93 23.99
N THR A 338 4.40 12.64 25.06
CA THR A 338 5.10 12.55 26.34
C THR A 338 4.98 11.15 26.94
N LYS A 339 3.78 10.58 26.98
CA LYS A 339 3.55 9.23 27.48
C LYS A 339 4.39 8.19 26.72
N LEU A 340 4.45 8.29 25.40
CA LEU A 340 5.26 7.40 24.55
C LEU A 340 6.76 7.65 24.71
N SER A 341 7.17 8.79 25.27
CA SER A 341 8.57 9.20 25.46
C SER A 341 9.08 8.98 26.88
N GLU A 342 8.28 8.37 27.77
CA GLU A 342 8.62 8.19 29.19
C GLU A 342 10.01 7.56 29.38
N SER A 343 10.78 8.16 30.30
CA SER A 343 12.15 7.76 30.69
C SER A 343 13.25 7.89 29.61
N GLU A 344 12.92 8.34 28.42
CA GLU A 344 13.92 8.55 27.35
C GLU A 344 14.41 10.01 27.33
N ILE A 345 15.71 10.20 27.05
CA ILE A 345 16.35 11.54 26.95
C ILE A 345 16.74 11.80 25.50
N TYR A 346 16.20 12.88 24.94
CA TYR A 346 16.42 13.26 23.56
C TYR A 346 17.41 14.38 23.44
N SER A 347 18.39 14.21 22.55
CA SER A 347 19.38 15.23 22.19
C SER A 347 18.91 16.15 21.07
N SER A 348 17.91 15.71 20.30
CA SER A 348 17.38 16.43 19.14
C SER A 348 15.88 16.27 19.07
N ASN A 349 15.17 17.40 18.95
CA ASN A 349 13.75 17.45 18.68
C ASN A 349 13.54 18.45 17.55
N VAL A 350 13.11 17.98 16.38
CA VAL A 350 12.92 18.81 15.19
C VAL A 350 11.48 18.75 14.73
N ALA A 351 10.97 19.83 14.17
CA ALA A 351 9.61 19.88 13.68
C ALA A 351 9.51 20.70 12.40
N ASP A 352 8.37 20.57 11.71
CA ASP A 352 8.04 21.39 10.56
C ASP A 352 8.29 22.88 10.88
N PRO A 353 9.03 23.61 10.07
CA PRO A 353 9.19 25.06 10.20
C PRO A 353 7.85 25.82 10.23
N ASP A 354 6.80 25.27 9.67
CA ASP A 354 5.48 25.91 9.63
C ASP A 354 4.85 26.07 11.02
N ILE A 355 5.17 25.21 11.99
CA ILE A 355 4.68 25.36 13.36
C ILE A 355 5.25 26.61 14.09
N PHE A 356 6.31 27.20 13.56
CA PHE A 356 6.95 28.42 14.09
C PHE A 356 6.45 29.71 13.41
N LYS A 357 5.57 29.59 12.42
CA LYS A 357 4.93 30.76 11.78
C LYS A 357 4.00 31.44 12.76
N LYS A 358 4.12 32.78 12.83
CA LYS A 358 3.30 33.61 13.73
C LYS A 358 1.88 33.76 13.22
N HIS A 359 0.92 33.47 14.08
CA HIS A 359 -0.50 33.73 13.86
C HIS A 359 -0.98 34.89 14.74
N LEU A 360 -1.87 35.72 14.21
CA LEU A 360 -2.46 36.85 14.95
C LEU A 360 -3.56 36.30 15.88
N GLU A 361 -3.47 36.59 17.18
CA GLU A 361 -4.51 36.25 18.13
C GLU A 361 -5.71 37.21 18.03
N LYS A 362 -6.89 36.71 18.40
CA LYS A 362 -8.16 37.48 18.37
C LYS A 362 -8.13 38.77 19.19
N TYR A 363 -7.30 38.83 20.23
CA TYR A 363 -7.18 39.94 21.16
C TYR A 363 -5.87 40.76 21.03
N GLY A 364 -5.14 40.54 19.94
CA GLY A 364 -3.87 41.22 19.68
C GLY A 364 -2.69 40.51 20.35
N GLY A 365 -1.73 40.15 19.57
CA GLY A 365 -0.57 39.35 19.94
C GLY A 365 -0.25 38.34 18.83
N PHE A 366 0.91 37.76 18.93
CA PHE A 366 1.31 36.69 18.01
C PHE A 366 1.65 35.45 18.80
N TRP A 367 1.16 34.32 18.35
CA TRP A 367 1.50 33.02 18.89
C TRP A 367 1.85 32.07 17.75
N THR A 368 2.49 30.96 18.09
CA THR A 368 2.84 29.90 17.15
C THR A 368 2.33 28.57 17.68
N VAL A 369 2.15 27.59 16.78
CA VAL A 369 1.84 26.20 17.19
C VAL A 369 2.95 25.65 18.10
N ALA A 370 4.22 26.01 17.84
CA ALA A 370 5.34 25.66 18.70
C ALA A 370 5.22 26.26 20.12
N ASP A 371 4.63 27.47 20.28
CA ASP A 371 4.35 28.06 21.60
C ASP A 371 3.32 27.25 22.38
N GLU A 372 2.29 26.72 21.70
CA GLU A 372 1.29 25.88 22.35
C GLU A 372 1.90 24.53 22.79
N TYR A 373 2.83 23.96 22.03
CA TYR A 373 3.56 22.76 22.46
C TYR A 373 4.41 23.00 23.71
N ARG A 374 4.90 24.20 23.96
CA ARG A 374 5.69 24.58 25.14
C ARG A 374 4.89 25.27 26.25
N ASP A 375 3.60 25.54 26.05
CA ASP A 375 2.78 26.28 27.00
C ASP A 375 2.63 25.53 28.35
N GLN A 376 3.13 26.12 29.43
CA GLN A 376 3.07 25.57 30.77
C GLN A 376 1.67 25.62 31.40
N ARG A 377 0.75 26.40 30.84
CA ARG A 377 -0.64 26.50 31.32
C ARG A 377 -1.46 25.27 30.96
N LEU A 378 -1.02 24.49 29.97
CA LEU A 378 -1.66 23.24 29.60
C LEU A 378 -1.24 22.12 30.55
N GLU A 379 -2.17 21.22 30.90
CA GLU A 379 -1.94 20.12 31.86
C GLU A 379 -0.86 19.12 31.41
N ALA A 380 -0.69 18.95 30.09
CA ALA A 380 0.32 18.02 29.55
C ALA A 380 1.74 18.61 29.66
N PRO A 381 2.78 17.79 29.87
CA PRO A 381 4.17 18.22 29.90
C PRO A 381 4.58 18.99 28.65
N THR A 382 5.46 19.96 28.82
CA THR A 382 5.95 20.79 27.70
C THR A 382 6.84 20.02 26.75
N LEU A 383 6.71 20.27 25.46
CA LEU A 383 7.57 19.74 24.41
C LEU A 383 8.26 20.90 23.67
N LEU A 384 9.57 20.83 23.61
CA LEU A 384 10.40 21.83 22.93
C LEU A 384 10.84 21.26 21.59
N TRP A 385 10.53 22.00 20.52
CA TRP A 385 10.89 21.68 19.15
C TRP A 385 11.83 22.73 18.58
N ASN A 386 12.70 22.34 17.66
CA ASN A 386 13.52 23.19 16.84
C ASN A 386 13.04 23.13 15.38
N PRO A 387 13.09 24.21 14.61
CA PRO A 387 12.74 24.16 13.21
C PRO A 387 13.71 23.25 12.43
N ALA A 388 13.16 22.39 11.59
CA ALA A 388 13.90 21.51 10.71
C ALA A 388 14.30 22.23 9.41
N ASP A 389 15.25 21.65 8.67
CA ASP A 389 15.47 22.02 7.27
C ASP A 389 14.33 21.46 6.40
N ASN A 390 13.62 22.33 5.70
CA ASN A 390 12.52 21.99 4.81
C ASN A 390 12.88 22.09 3.32
N ASN A 391 14.16 22.16 2.96
CA ASN A 391 14.55 22.09 1.57
C ASN A 391 14.21 20.70 1.01
N GLU A 392 13.14 20.62 0.23
CA GLU A 392 12.59 19.35 -0.25
C GLU A 392 13.61 18.52 -1.04
N PHE A 393 14.37 19.16 -1.93
CA PHE A 393 15.33 18.46 -2.77
C PHE A 393 16.51 17.90 -1.96
N ALA A 394 17.09 18.71 -1.08
CA ALA A 394 18.22 18.30 -0.25
C ALA A 394 17.84 17.20 0.74
N THR A 395 16.68 17.35 1.40
CA THR A 395 16.20 16.38 2.40
C THR A 395 15.78 15.05 1.75
N ARG A 396 15.17 15.09 0.56
CA ARG A 396 14.87 13.92 -0.26
C ARG A 396 16.12 13.15 -0.66
N ASN A 397 17.13 13.84 -1.15
CA ASN A 397 18.41 13.22 -1.51
C ASN A 397 19.09 12.58 -0.30
N ARG A 398 18.97 13.21 0.88
CA ARG A 398 19.52 12.65 2.11
C ARG A 398 18.87 11.32 2.49
N ILE A 399 17.55 11.19 2.37
CA ILE A 399 16.87 9.90 2.58
C ILE A 399 17.39 8.85 1.60
N ASN A 400 17.54 9.19 0.32
CA ASN A 400 18.05 8.27 -0.70
C ASN A 400 19.49 7.81 -0.40
N GLU A 401 20.35 8.71 0.07
CA GLU A 401 21.71 8.34 0.50
C GLU A 401 21.70 7.35 1.66
N LEU A 402 20.82 7.55 2.64
CA LEU A 402 20.71 6.70 3.82
C LEU A 402 20.05 5.35 3.53
N LEU A 403 19.13 5.29 2.56
CA LEU A 403 18.47 4.05 2.12
C LEU A 403 19.35 3.22 1.17
N ARG A 404 20.35 3.85 0.52
CA ARG A 404 21.23 3.14 -0.40
C ARG A 404 22.03 2.07 0.33
N VAL A 405 22.00 0.84 -0.20
CA VAL A 405 22.82 -0.26 0.32
C VAL A 405 24.30 0.04 0.04
N ASP A 406 25.08 0.15 1.10
CA ASP A 406 26.54 0.32 1.07
C ASP A 406 27.17 -1.08 1.16
N PRO A 407 27.92 -1.55 0.13
CA PRO A 407 28.44 -2.91 0.09
C PRO A 407 29.48 -3.21 1.17
N ASP A 408 30.13 -2.18 1.73
CA ASP A 408 31.15 -2.33 2.77
C ASP A 408 30.56 -2.25 4.19
N LEU A 409 29.33 -1.79 4.31
CA LEU A 409 28.67 -1.64 5.59
C LEU A 409 28.10 -2.97 6.07
N VAL A 410 28.30 -3.28 7.36
CA VAL A 410 27.79 -4.52 7.98
C VAL A 410 26.38 -4.29 8.50
N HIS A 411 25.44 -5.14 8.12
CA HIS A 411 24.06 -5.03 8.59
C HIS A 411 23.95 -5.26 10.11
N PRO A 412 23.28 -4.37 10.88
CA PRO A 412 23.33 -4.37 12.35
C PRO A 412 22.68 -5.61 13.00
N VAL A 413 21.86 -6.35 12.24
CA VAL A 413 21.13 -7.52 12.72
C VAL A 413 21.72 -8.82 12.20
N THR A 414 21.96 -8.94 10.89
CA THR A 414 22.46 -10.18 10.28
C THR A 414 23.97 -10.33 10.39
N GLY A 415 24.72 -9.22 10.54
CA GLY A 415 26.17 -9.24 10.53
C GLY A 415 26.79 -9.41 9.13
N GLU A 416 25.98 -9.46 8.08
CA GLU A 416 26.43 -9.59 6.70
C GLU A 416 26.81 -8.24 6.10
N LYS A 417 27.69 -8.24 5.10
CA LYS A 417 28.03 -7.03 4.32
C LYS A 417 26.92 -6.68 3.35
N GLY A 418 26.79 -5.40 3.07
CA GLY A 418 25.70 -4.83 2.27
C GLY A 418 24.56 -4.37 3.18
N SER A 419 24.55 -3.08 3.53
CA SER A 419 23.55 -2.55 4.47
C SER A 419 23.19 -1.12 4.12
N PRO A 420 21.91 -0.74 4.23
CA PRO A 420 21.53 0.67 4.30
C PRO A 420 21.95 1.28 5.65
N ARG A 421 21.81 2.59 5.77
CA ARG A 421 22.04 3.32 7.03
C ARG A 421 20.73 3.71 7.72
N LEU A 422 19.59 3.63 7.03
CA LEU A 422 18.27 3.99 7.53
C LEU A 422 17.43 2.73 7.72
N PHE A 423 16.89 2.57 8.92
CA PHE A 423 16.10 1.41 9.32
C PHE A 423 14.78 1.82 9.96
N PHE A 424 13.79 0.95 9.84
CA PHE A 424 12.47 1.10 10.43
C PHE A 424 12.10 -0.18 11.18
N ILE A 425 11.78 -0.08 12.47
CA ILE A 425 11.23 -1.20 13.23
C ILE A 425 9.73 -1.28 12.91
N LYS A 426 9.36 -2.31 12.17
CA LYS A 426 7.99 -2.49 11.70
C LYS A 426 7.05 -2.85 12.86
N ARG A 427 5.85 -2.29 12.83
CA ARG A 427 4.78 -2.64 13.79
C ARG A 427 4.39 -4.11 13.65
N SER A 428 4.20 -4.75 14.80
CA SER A 428 3.66 -6.10 14.91
C SER A 428 2.83 -6.23 16.19
N ASN A 429 2.20 -7.37 16.40
CA ASN A 429 1.54 -7.68 17.68
C ASN A 429 2.51 -7.71 18.87
N TYR A 430 3.79 -8.00 18.61
CA TYR A 430 4.86 -8.01 19.61
C TYR A 430 5.48 -6.63 19.85
N TYR A 431 5.30 -5.70 18.92
CA TYR A 431 5.77 -4.32 19.01
C TYR A 431 4.76 -3.34 18.40
N PRO A 432 3.65 -3.05 19.11
CA PRO A 432 2.53 -2.28 18.55
C PRO A 432 2.83 -0.79 18.31
N GLN A 433 3.90 -0.26 18.89
CA GLN A 433 4.34 1.12 18.69
C GLN A 433 5.30 1.31 17.49
N GLY A 434 5.58 0.24 16.75
CA GLY A 434 6.46 0.29 15.58
C GLY A 434 5.90 1.05 14.39
N CYS A 435 6.71 1.14 13.35
CA CYS A 435 6.48 1.95 12.15
C CYS A 435 5.54 1.27 11.16
N VAL A 436 4.58 2.01 10.63
CA VAL A 436 3.69 1.60 9.53
C VAL A 436 3.56 2.73 8.50
N ASN A 437 3.11 3.90 8.95
CA ASN A 437 2.81 5.00 8.03
C ASN A 437 4.08 5.57 7.41
N VAL A 438 5.18 5.71 8.17
CA VAL A 438 6.44 6.20 7.64
C VAL A 438 7.00 5.28 6.54
N ILE A 439 6.93 3.95 6.73
CA ILE A 439 7.34 2.97 5.72
C ILE A 439 6.47 3.12 4.47
N LYS A 440 5.15 3.15 4.66
CA LYS A 440 4.17 3.32 3.59
C LYS A 440 4.39 4.63 2.83
N GLU A 441 4.48 5.75 3.54
CA GLU A 441 4.56 7.06 2.91
C GLU A 441 5.89 7.30 2.19
N ILE A 442 7.04 6.90 2.76
CA ILE A 442 8.34 6.98 2.05
C ILE A 442 8.29 6.18 0.74
N SER A 443 7.76 4.97 0.79
CA SER A 443 7.69 4.10 -0.39
C SER A 443 6.69 4.58 -1.43
N SER A 444 5.63 5.29 -1.04
CA SER A 444 4.60 5.80 -1.95
C SER A 444 4.97 7.13 -2.62
N GLN A 445 6.05 7.81 -2.16
CA GLN A 445 6.44 9.08 -2.77
C GLN A 445 6.85 8.91 -4.21
N LYS A 446 6.25 9.69 -5.08
CA LYS A 446 6.50 9.69 -6.52
C LYS A 446 6.68 11.10 -7.06
N LYS A 447 7.37 11.19 -8.18
CA LYS A 447 7.49 12.42 -8.96
C LYS A 447 6.14 12.76 -9.60
N MET A 448 5.85 14.04 -9.73
CA MET A 448 4.64 14.50 -10.40
C MET A 448 4.69 14.13 -11.89
N LEU A 449 3.67 13.43 -12.38
CA LEU A 449 3.51 13.12 -13.79
C LEU A 449 3.14 14.41 -14.54
N LEU A 450 3.94 14.77 -15.53
CA LEU A 450 3.70 15.94 -16.39
C LEU A 450 2.87 15.56 -17.61
N ASP A 451 3.25 14.48 -18.29
CA ASP A 451 2.63 14.06 -19.55
C ASP A 451 2.95 12.59 -19.84
N THR A 452 2.28 12.03 -20.84
CA THR A 452 2.60 10.71 -21.39
C THR A 452 2.88 10.85 -22.89
N ILE A 453 4.16 10.85 -23.26
CA ILE A 453 4.60 11.01 -24.66
C ILE A 453 4.93 9.63 -25.23
N ASN A 454 4.25 9.25 -26.31
CA ASN A 454 4.41 7.95 -26.97
C ASN A 454 4.27 6.75 -26.00
N GLY A 455 3.33 6.83 -25.05
CA GLY A 455 3.11 5.79 -24.05
C GLY A 455 4.18 5.73 -22.95
N LYS A 456 5.12 6.68 -22.90
CA LYS A 456 6.12 6.79 -21.84
C LYS A 456 5.78 7.96 -20.92
N PRO A 457 5.70 7.73 -19.60
CA PRO A 457 5.44 8.79 -18.63
C PRO A 457 6.65 9.74 -18.55
N VAL A 458 6.37 11.04 -18.55
CA VAL A 458 7.35 12.12 -18.34
C VAL A 458 7.09 12.72 -16.96
N TYR A 459 8.09 12.71 -16.11
CA TYR A 459 7.98 13.17 -14.73
C TYR A 459 8.72 14.50 -14.52
N SER A 460 8.14 15.35 -13.65
CA SER A 460 8.82 16.49 -13.04
C SER A 460 9.87 16.02 -12.04
N ASP A 461 10.82 16.89 -11.71
CA ASP A 461 11.66 16.68 -10.53
C ASP A 461 10.94 16.98 -9.21
N GLU A 462 9.76 17.60 -9.27
CA GLU A 462 8.92 17.85 -8.12
C GLU A 462 8.14 16.60 -7.70
N ARG A 463 7.87 16.51 -6.41
CA ARG A 463 7.04 15.47 -5.82
C ARG A 463 5.54 15.68 -6.15
N ASP A 464 4.81 14.60 -6.34
CA ASP A 464 3.36 14.66 -6.44
C ASP A 464 2.75 14.94 -5.05
N LYS A 465 2.29 16.17 -4.85
CA LYS A 465 1.70 16.66 -3.58
C LYS A 465 0.32 16.04 -3.25
N LYS A 466 -0.22 15.20 -4.13
CA LYS A 466 -1.46 14.45 -3.85
C LYS A 466 -1.20 13.20 -3.03
N VAL A 467 0.05 12.77 -2.94
CA VAL A 467 0.45 11.62 -2.12
C VAL A 467 0.57 12.05 -0.67
N THR A 468 -0.02 11.28 0.24
CA THR A 468 0.09 11.51 1.69
C THR A 468 1.54 11.51 2.14
N ASP A 469 1.93 12.48 2.99
CA ASP A 469 3.34 12.81 3.26
C ASP A 469 3.67 13.16 4.72
N HIS A 470 2.73 13.05 5.65
CA HIS A 470 2.93 13.48 7.03
C HIS A 470 4.05 12.73 7.77
N ALA A 471 4.07 11.40 7.66
CA ALA A 471 5.15 10.61 8.26
C ALA A 471 6.44 10.70 7.44
N TYR A 472 6.32 10.84 6.12
CA TYR A 472 7.44 11.09 5.24
C TYR A 472 8.13 12.43 5.56
N ASP A 473 7.36 13.51 5.71
CA ASP A 473 7.90 14.83 6.02
C ASP A 473 8.55 14.84 7.41
N SER A 474 7.93 14.22 8.41
CA SER A 474 8.56 14.01 9.71
C SER A 474 9.90 13.27 9.60
N ALA A 475 9.99 12.22 8.79
CA ALA A 475 11.25 11.52 8.55
C ALA A 475 12.30 12.39 7.83
N ARG A 476 11.88 13.18 6.84
CA ARG A 476 12.72 14.13 6.12
C ARG A 476 13.38 15.12 7.08
N TYR A 477 12.61 15.69 7.99
CA TYR A 477 13.07 16.64 8.98
C TYR A 477 14.19 16.07 9.87
N TYR A 478 14.03 14.83 10.33
CA TYR A 478 15.06 14.19 11.13
C TYR A 478 16.33 13.89 10.33
N CYS A 479 16.17 13.26 9.17
CA CYS A 479 17.31 12.87 8.33
C CYS A 479 18.13 14.07 7.87
N ALA A 480 17.50 15.19 7.57
CA ALA A 480 18.18 16.43 7.16
C ALA A 480 18.93 17.10 8.30
N SER A 481 18.41 17.03 9.52
CA SER A 481 19.07 17.62 10.70
C SER A 481 20.34 16.90 11.12
N HIS A 482 20.66 15.75 10.50
CA HIS A 482 21.81 14.90 10.82
C HIS A 482 22.68 14.69 9.58
N LEU A 483 23.27 15.77 9.05
CA LEU A 483 24.03 15.78 7.80
C LEU A 483 25.46 15.25 7.90
N GLY A 484 26.00 15.05 9.10
CA GLY A 484 27.36 14.55 9.32
C GLY A 484 27.46 13.02 9.32
N PRO A 485 28.69 12.48 9.28
CA PRO A 485 28.90 11.07 9.60
C PRO A 485 28.39 10.80 11.01
N ILE A 486 27.71 9.68 11.22
CA ILE A 486 27.26 9.28 12.54
C ILE A 486 28.51 8.94 13.35
N THR A 487 28.98 9.89 14.14
CA THR A 487 30.01 9.62 15.11
C THR A 487 29.43 8.81 16.25
N GLU A 488 30.25 7.96 16.86
CA GLU A 488 29.89 7.20 18.07
C GLU A 488 29.13 8.10 19.08
N ALA A 489 28.16 7.52 19.78
CA ALA A 489 27.43 8.23 20.83
C ALA A 489 28.42 9.00 21.72
N PRO A 490 28.16 10.28 22.02
CA PRO A 490 29.12 11.09 22.76
C PRO A 490 29.46 10.37 24.06
N LYS A 491 30.73 10.11 24.25
CA LYS A 491 31.25 9.45 25.47
C LYS A 491 30.59 10.14 26.67
N LYS A 492 29.88 9.37 27.50
CA LYS A 492 29.31 9.89 28.75
C LYS A 492 30.50 10.20 29.67
N TYR A 493 30.80 11.46 29.79
CA TYR A 493 31.85 11.91 30.74
C TYR A 493 31.22 11.92 32.15
N LYS A 494 32.03 11.54 33.15
CA LYS A 494 31.59 11.68 34.55
C LYS A 494 31.21 13.15 34.80
N PRO A 495 30.04 13.41 35.43
CA PRO A 495 29.70 14.77 35.85
C PRO A 495 30.88 15.38 36.59
N ASN A 496 31.32 16.57 36.24
CA ASN A 496 32.50 17.24 36.77
C ASN A 496 33.88 16.77 36.26
N SER A 497 33.96 15.90 35.26
CA SER A 497 35.23 15.68 34.58
C SER A 497 35.63 16.92 33.76
N PHE A 498 36.94 17.12 33.56
CA PHE A 498 37.47 18.26 32.79
C PHE A 498 36.87 18.36 31.40
N GLU A 499 36.64 17.22 30.74
CA GLU A 499 35.98 17.14 29.44
C GLU A 499 34.50 17.50 29.49
N ALA A 500 33.77 17.12 30.54
CA ALA A 500 32.36 17.49 30.73
C ALA A 500 32.24 19.02 30.93
N VAL A 501 33.09 19.60 31.74
CA VAL A 501 33.14 21.06 31.98
C VAL A 501 33.53 21.80 30.71
N ARG A 502 34.54 21.33 29.97
CA ARG A 502 34.98 21.94 28.69
C ARG A 502 33.89 21.93 27.63
N ARG A 503 33.11 20.84 27.53
CA ARG A 503 31.92 20.76 26.64
C ARG A 503 30.84 21.72 27.06
N ARG A 504 30.55 21.82 28.36
CA ARG A 504 29.55 22.73 28.89
C ARG A 504 29.92 24.20 28.59
N ILE A 505 31.19 24.56 28.75
CA ILE A 505 31.72 25.87 28.37
C ILE A 505 31.62 26.10 26.86
N LYS A 506 31.91 25.08 26.03
CA LYS A 506 31.81 25.21 24.58
C LYS A 506 30.34 25.33 24.12
N ALA A 507 29.40 24.62 24.76
CA ALA A 507 27.98 24.74 24.50
C ALA A 507 27.43 26.13 24.94
N LEU A 508 27.89 26.65 26.09
CA LEU A 508 27.55 28.00 26.54
C LEU A 508 28.07 29.08 25.58
N LYS A 509 29.33 28.95 25.13
CA LYS A 509 29.89 29.86 24.13
C LYS A 509 29.18 29.78 22.77
N ALA A 510 28.70 28.61 22.37
CA ALA A 510 27.90 28.47 21.15
C ALA A 510 26.48 29.10 21.30
N SER A 511 25.91 29.11 22.52
CA SER A 511 24.65 29.80 22.80
C SER A 511 24.77 31.31 22.92
N GLU A 512 25.99 31.85 23.20
CA GLU A 512 26.26 33.30 23.19
C GLU A 512 26.31 33.90 21.77
N TYR A 513 26.44 33.06 20.72
CA TYR A 513 26.37 33.51 19.32
C TYR A 513 24.92 33.57 18.77
N PHE A 514 23.96 33.17 19.56
CA PHE A 514 22.53 33.24 19.20
C PHE A 514 21.80 34.06 20.27
N ASP A 515 20.98 35.00 19.84
CA ASP A 515 20.12 35.75 20.74
C ASP A 515 19.05 34.87 21.40
N ALA A 516 18.27 35.44 22.31
CA ALA A 516 17.17 34.76 22.97
C ALA A 516 16.08 34.22 21.98
N TYR A 517 16.18 34.55 20.70
CA TYR A 517 15.28 34.15 19.62
C TYR A 517 15.94 33.18 18.62
N GLY A 518 17.18 32.74 18.88
CA GLY A 518 17.90 31.80 18.03
C GLY A 518 18.47 32.42 16.74
N MET A 519 18.63 33.75 16.69
CA MET A 519 19.27 34.43 15.56
C MET A 519 20.77 34.66 15.85
N PRO A 520 21.67 34.48 14.85
CA PRO A 520 23.09 34.71 15.05
C PRO A 520 23.33 36.17 15.44
N THR A 521 23.95 36.39 16.60
CA THR A 521 24.44 37.70 16.99
C THR A 521 25.69 38.00 16.14
N ARG A 522 25.69 39.14 15.45
CA ARG A 522 26.80 39.60 14.61
C ARG A 522 28.08 39.81 15.41
#